data_96ab70cf56029debfc29ed08758d4661
#
_entry.id   96ab70cf56029debfc29ed08758d4661
#
_cell.length_a   1.000
_cell.length_b   1.000
_cell.length_c   1.000
_cell.angle_alpha   90.00
_cell.angle_beta   90.00
_cell.angle_gamma   90.00
#
_symmetry.space_group_name_H-M   'P 1'
#
loop_
_entity.id
_entity.type
_entity.pdbx_description
1 polymer ?
#
loop_
_entity_poly.entity_id
_entity_poly.type
_entity_poly.pdbx_seq_one_letter_code
_entity_poly.pdbx_strand_id
1 'polypeptide(L)'
;MNGLQRNIAHELGHSWFYDSVRNNEFREGWIDEGITSYLASDELLYQDLESYKTEKQYGADGSREYYTKARNEVRSKSEADFLKGLDHCYLNEPWDVVPEGSNAGSKEYSYAPIFLHHAKEIMGEEAFYGFLSEVYRTYTNKVVHSEEILKILRSHNDSKEMNDLIAFYFKEN
;
A
#
# COMPACT_ATOMS: atom_id res chain seq x y z
N MET A 1 -16.11 -10.22 4.51
CA MET A 1 -15.69 -10.80 3.21
C MET A 1 -14.95 -12.10 3.48
N ASN A 2 -15.22 -13.17 2.74
CA ASN A 2 -14.42 -14.39 2.86
C ASN A 2 -13.14 -14.27 2.02
N GLY A 3 -12.16 -15.13 2.28
CA GLY A 3 -10.87 -15.06 1.59
C GLY A 3 -10.96 -15.18 0.06
N LEU A 4 -11.97 -15.88 -0.46
CA LEU A 4 -12.19 -16.01 -1.90
C LEU A 4 -12.63 -14.68 -2.54
N GLN A 5 -13.53 -13.95 -1.93
CA GLN A 5 -13.98 -12.64 -2.45
C GLN A 5 -12.83 -11.64 -2.49
N ARG A 6 -12.00 -11.61 -1.45
CA ARG A 6 -10.80 -10.76 -1.42
C ARG A 6 -9.82 -11.13 -2.53
N ASN A 7 -9.56 -12.43 -2.73
CA ASN A 7 -8.67 -12.88 -3.79
C ASN A 7 -9.22 -12.51 -5.18
N ILE A 8 -10.52 -12.71 -5.43
CA ILE A 8 -11.14 -12.30 -6.70
C ILE A 8 -11.01 -10.78 -6.92
N ALA A 9 -11.26 -9.99 -5.90
CA ALA A 9 -11.11 -8.53 -6.00
C ALA A 9 -9.67 -8.10 -6.26
N HIS A 10 -8.70 -8.78 -5.64
CA HIS A 10 -7.28 -8.58 -5.86
C HIS A 10 -6.90 -8.89 -7.31
N GLU A 11 -7.23 -10.08 -7.81
CA GLU A 11 -6.94 -10.47 -9.19
C GLU A 11 -7.60 -9.56 -10.24
N LEU A 12 -8.83 -9.10 -9.97
CA LEU A 12 -9.48 -8.10 -10.82
C LEU A 12 -8.77 -6.75 -10.78
N GLY A 13 -8.21 -6.37 -9.65
CA GLY A 13 -7.44 -5.14 -9.46
C GLY A 13 -6.21 -5.07 -10.38
N HIS A 14 -5.59 -6.21 -10.68
CA HIS A 14 -4.48 -6.29 -11.62
C HIS A 14 -4.81 -5.85 -13.04
N SER A 15 -6.10 -5.77 -13.43
CA SER A 15 -6.50 -5.17 -14.71
C SER A 15 -6.14 -3.68 -14.81
N TRP A 16 -6.00 -2.99 -13.68
CA TRP A 16 -5.58 -1.60 -13.61
C TRP A 16 -4.10 -1.46 -13.29
N PHE A 17 -3.63 -2.09 -12.21
CA PHE A 17 -2.23 -2.06 -11.76
C PHE A 17 -1.61 -3.44 -12.03
N TYR A 18 -0.81 -3.56 -13.03
CA TYR A 18 -0.11 -4.62 -13.69
C TYR A 18 -0.40 -4.66 -15.20
N ASP A 19 -1.65 -4.94 -15.63
CA ASP A 19 -1.99 -5.02 -17.06
C ASP A 19 -1.94 -3.65 -17.75
N SER A 20 -2.61 -2.66 -17.13
CA SER A 20 -2.70 -1.31 -17.71
C SER A 20 -1.55 -0.42 -17.28
N VAL A 21 -1.24 -0.34 -15.99
CA VAL A 21 -0.10 0.37 -15.43
C VAL A 21 0.95 -0.66 -15.03
N ARG A 22 2.02 -0.73 -15.79
CA ARG A 22 3.04 -1.78 -15.65
C ARG A 22 4.20 -1.32 -14.78
N ASN A 23 4.80 -2.25 -14.08
CA ASN A 23 6.00 -2.05 -13.26
C ASN A 23 6.98 -3.21 -13.44
N ASN A 24 8.09 -3.14 -12.74
CA ASN A 24 8.98 -4.27 -12.57
C ASN A 24 8.67 -4.93 -11.22
N GLU A 25 7.85 -5.97 -11.24
CA GLU A 25 7.41 -6.71 -10.04
C GLU A 25 8.57 -7.11 -9.13
N PHE A 26 9.68 -7.56 -9.71
CA PHE A 26 10.85 -7.99 -8.95
C PHE A 26 11.48 -6.86 -8.13
N ARG A 27 11.37 -5.62 -8.59
CA ARG A 27 11.97 -4.45 -7.95
C ARG A 27 10.96 -3.60 -7.18
N GLU A 28 9.76 -3.52 -7.70
CA GLU A 28 8.76 -2.53 -7.29
C GLU A 28 7.36 -3.14 -7.18
N GLY A 29 7.28 -4.40 -6.70
CA GLY A 29 6.02 -5.14 -6.57
C GLY A 29 4.97 -4.47 -5.66
N TRP A 30 5.36 -3.44 -4.90
CA TRP A 30 4.39 -2.64 -4.17
C TRP A 30 3.42 -1.86 -5.08
N ILE A 31 3.79 -1.63 -6.36
CA ILE A 31 3.00 -0.87 -7.33
C ILE A 31 1.80 -1.69 -7.81
N ASP A 32 2.03 -2.95 -8.16
CA ASP A 32 0.97 -3.86 -8.58
C ASP A 32 0.33 -4.58 -7.39
N GLU A 33 1.10 -5.37 -6.68
CA GLU A 33 0.62 -6.17 -5.57
C GLU A 33 0.16 -5.34 -4.38
N GLY A 34 0.91 -4.29 -4.05
CA GLY A 34 0.61 -3.43 -2.92
C GLY A 34 -0.64 -2.59 -3.12
N ILE A 35 -0.76 -1.91 -4.27
CA ILE A 35 -1.94 -1.09 -4.59
C ILE A 35 -3.17 -1.99 -4.74
N THR A 36 -3.05 -3.11 -5.43
CA THR A 36 -4.14 -4.06 -5.64
C THR A 36 -4.60 -4.69 -4.34
N SER A 37 -3.67 -5.10 -3.47
CA SER A 37 -3.99 -5.60 -2.12
C SER A 37 -4.70 -4.57 -1.26
N TYR A 38 -4.27 -3.30 -1.35
CA TYR A 38 -4.92 -2.21 -0.64
C TYR A 38 -6.36 -2.02 -1.11
N LEU A 39 -6.57 -1.87 -2.42
CA LEU A 39 -7.89 -1.67 -3.02
C LEU A 39 -8.84 -2.84 -2.74
N ALA A 40 -8.34 -4.08 -2.82
CA ALA A 40 -9.13 -5.27 -2.53
C ALA A 40 -9.49 -5.42 -1.04
N SER A 41 -8.69 -4.89 -0.13
CA SER A 41 -8.87 -5.06 1.31
C SER A 41 -9.60 -3.90 1.96
N ASP A 42 -9.26 -2.67 1.60
CA ASP A 42 -9.79 -1.48 2.24
C ASP A 42 -11.14 -1.04 1.66
N GLU A 43 -11.21 -0.87 0.36
CA GLU A 43 -12.40 -0.31 -0.27
C GLU A 43 -13.59 -1.27 -0.30
N LEU A 44 -13.34 -2.53 -0.66
CA LEU A 44 -14.44 -3.49 -0.72
C LEU A 44 -14.92 -3.89 0.68
N LEU A 45 -14.02 -3.96 1.67
CA LEU A 45 -14.41 -4.13 3.06
C LEU A 45 -15.20 -2.93 3.59
N TYR A 46 -14.86 -1.72 3.18
CA TYR A 46 -15.57 -0.52 3.64
C TYR A 46 -16.98 -0.41 3.06
N GLN A 47 -17.15 -0.69 1.79
CA GLN A 47 -18.47 -0.68 1.13
C GLN A 47 -19.37 -1.82 1.64
N ASP A 48 -18.80 -2.97 1.93
CA ASP A 48 -19.54 -4.10 2.49
C ASP A 48 -19.84 -3.94 3.99
N LEU A 49 -19.01 -3.22 4.75
CA LEU A 49 -19.23 -3.02 6.19
C LEU A 49 -20.53 -2.26 6.50
N GLU A 50 -21.03 -1.42 5.62
CA GLU A 50 -22.37 -0.85 5.74
C GLU A 50 -23.45 -1.93 5.62
N SER A 51 -23.24 -2.96 4.81
CA SER A 51 -24.14 -4.10 4.65
C SER A 51 -23.90 -5.23 5.68
N TYR A 52 -22.69 -5.34 6.22
CA TYR A 52 -22.29 -6.37 7.19
C TYR A 52 -22.29 -5.88 8.65
N LYS A 53 -23.06 -4.86 8.98
CA LYS A 53 -23.25 -4.38 10.38
C LYS A 53 -23.68 -5.46 11.39
N THR A 54 -23.89 -6.68 10.94
CA THR A 54 -24.40 -7.78 11.76
C THR A 54 -23.40 -8.90 12.03
N GLU A 55 -22.23 -8.91 11.42
CA GLU A 55 -21.32 -10.04 11.62
C GLU A 55 -20.10 -9.72 12.49
N LYS A 56 -20.04 -10.44 13.59
CA LYS A 56 -19.07 -10.37 14.69
C LYS A 56 -17.61 -10.61 14.32
N GLN A 57 -17.26 -10.74 13.06
CA GLN A 57 -15.91 -11.13 12.65
C GLN A 57 -14.97 -9.95 12.47
N TYR A 58 -15.55 -8.79 12.16
CA TYR A 58 -14.82 -7.53 12.04
C TYR A 58 -15.70 -6.45 12.67
N GLY A 59 -15.51 -5.93 13.82
CA GLY A 59 -16.38 -4.95 14.45
C GLY A 59 -16.79 -3.77 13.53
N ALA A 60 -17.72 -2.90 13.94
CA ALA A 60 -18.22 -1.79 13.12
C ALA A 60 -17.13 -0.84 12.57
N ASP A 61 -15.95 -0.84 13.19
CA ASP A 61 -14.75 -0.13 12.78
C ASP A 61 -13.63 -1.07 12.31
N GLY A 62 -13.96 -2.33 12.03
CA GLY A 62 -13.01 -3.42 11.97
C GLY A 62 -11.87 -3.26 10.98
N SER A 63 -12.11 -2.73 9.78
CA SER A 63 -11.03 -2.56 8.81
C SER A 63 -10.14 -1.37 9.17
N ARG A 64 -10.71 -0.22 9.52
CA ARG A 64 -9.95 0.97 9.90
C ARG A 64 -9.15 0.74 11.18
N GLU A 65 -9.76 0.15 12.20
CA GLU A 65 -9.07 -0.19 13.44
C GLU A 65 -7.99 -1.25 13.21
N TYR A 66 -8.26 -2.25 12.38
CA TYR A 66 -7.29 -3.26 11.99
C TYR A 66 -6.08 -2.64 11.30
N TYR A 67 -6.26 -1.80 10.27
CA TYR A 67 -5.16 -1.16 9.58
C TYR A 67 -4.42 -0.16 10.46
N THR A 68 -5.13 0.61 11.27
CA THR A 68 -4.49 1.53 12.23
C THR A 68 -3.62 0.78 13.22
N LYS A 69 -4.12 -0.32 13.77
CA LYS A 69 -3.36 -1.17 14.68
C LYS A 69 -2.18 -1.84 13.98
N ALA A 70 -2.42 -2.49 12.85
CA ALA A 70 -1.39 -3.17 12.06
C ALA A 70 -0.31 -2.18 11.60
N ARG A 71 -0.70 -1.00 11.12
CA ARG A 71 0.23 0.09 10.76
C ARG A 71 1.13 0.47 11.93
N ASN A 72 0.54 0.70 13.11
CA ASN A 72 1.31 1.08 14.28
C ASN A 72 2.25 -0.03 14.75
N GLU A 73 1.83 -1.29 14.68
CA GLU A 73 2.66 -2.45 15.00
C GLU A 73 3.83 -2.60 14.01
N VAL A 74 3.55 -2.50 12.71
CA VAL A 74 4.56 -2.58 11.65
C VAL A 74 5.53 -1.41 11.76
N ARG A 75 5.03 -0.19 11.90
CA ARG A 75 5.87 1.00 12.04
C ARG A 75 6.77 0.89 13.27
N SER A 76 6.22 0.54 14.41
CA SER A 76 6.99 0.37 15.65
C SER A 76 8.05 -0.72 15.53
N LYS A 77 7.73 -1.84 14.87
CA LYS A 77 8.67 -2.92 14.61
C LYS A 77 9.77 -2.48 13.64
N SER A 78 9.41 -1.86 12.53
CA SER A 78 10.38 -1.40 11.53
C SER A 78 11.29 -0.30 12.08
N GLU A 79 10.76 0.63 12.88
CA GLU A 79 11.57 1.63 13.58
C GLU A 79 12.54 0.96 14.58
N ALA A 80 12.06 -0.02 15.33
CA ALA A 80 12.90 -0.76 16.28
C ALA A 80 13.99 -1.58 15.58
N ASP A 81 13.67 -2.17 14.43
CA ASP A 81 14.62 -2.97 13.65
C ASP A 81 15.63 -2.05 12.93
N PHE A 82 15.20 -0.94 12.41
CA PHE A 82 16.06 0.10 11.82
C PHE A 82 17.03 0.66 12.86
N LEU A 83 16.55 1.02 14.05
CA LEU A 83 17.38 1.54 15.13
C LEU A 83 18.39 0.50 15.67
N LYS A 84 18.12 -0.78 15.49
CA LYS A 84 19.05 -1.88 15.84
C LYS A 84 20.05 -2.23 14.75
N GLY A 85 20.00 -1.53 13.59
CA GLY A 85 20.77 -1.89 12.41
C GLY A 85 20.32 -3.22 11.80
N LEU A 86 19.11 -3.66 12.13
CA LEU A 86 18.46 -4.78 11.48
C LEU A 86 17.72 -4.23 10.25
N ASP A 87 17.87 -4.94 9.18
CA ASP A 87 17.53 -4.56 7.84
C ASP A 87 16.10 -4.05 7.69
N HIS A 88 15.98 -2.76 7.44
CA HIS A 88 14.76 -2.14 7.01
C HIS A 88 14.55 -2.46 5.53
N CYS A 89 13.42 -3.08 5.19
CA CYS A 89 13.06 -3.41 3.83
C CYS A 89 12.23 -2.28 3.23
N TYR A 90 12.83 -1.46 2.39
CA TYR A 90 12.11 -0.42 1.67
C TYR A 90 11.22 -1.01 0.57
N LEU A 91 10.08 -0.37 0.29
CA LEU A 91 9.13 -0.84 -0.71
C LEU A 91 9.70 -0.85 -2.13
N ASN A 92 10.63 0.05 -2.42
CA ASN A 92 11.30 0.17 -3.73
C ASN A 92 12.67 -0.53 -3.80
N GLU A 93 12.96 -1.45 -2.89
CA GLU A 93 14.14 -2.31 -2.99
C GLU A 93 13.80 -3.64 -3.67
N PRO A 94 14.72 -4.18 -4.49
CA PRO A 94 14.53 -5.49 -5.12
C PRO A 94 14.36 -6.63 -4.11
N TRP A 95 13.73 -7.71 -4.53
CA TRP A 95 13.53 -8.88 -3.68
C TRP A 95 14.82 -9.57 -3.24
N ASP A 96 15.88 -9.50 -4.04
CA ASP A 96 17.16 -10.12 -3.76
C ASP A 96 18.02 -9.39 -2.72
N VAL A 97 17.66 -8.18 -2.35
CA VAL A 97 18.30 -7.44 -1.25
C VAL A 97 17.52 -7.54 0.07
N VAL A 98 16.42 -8.28 0.06
CA VAL A 98 15.66 -8.55 1.30
C VAL A 98 16.47 -9.51 2.17
N PRO A 99 16.72 -9.16 3.44
CA PRO A 99 17.56 -9.96 4.33
C PRO A 99 17.08 -11.40 4.48
N GLU A 100 18.03 -12.33 4.61
CA GLU A 100 17.71 -13.73 4.85
C GLU A 100 16.87 -13.89 6.13
N GLY A 101 15.71 -14.53 5.99
CA GLY A 101 14.74 -14.69 7.07
C GLY A 101 13.69 -13.60 7.18
N SER A 102 13.75 -12.50 6.39
CA SER A 102 12.65 -11.58 6.23
C SER A 102 11.65 -12.12 5.20
N ASN A 103 10.38 -11.76 5.39
CA ASN A 103 9.33 -12.19 4.48
C ASN A 103 9.13 -11.11 3.40
N ALA A 104 9.72 -11.31 2.21
CA ALA A 104 9.59 -10.39 1.08
C ALA A 104 8.10 -10.13 0.71
N GLY A 105 7.25 -11.16 0.80
CA GLY A 105 5.82 -11.00 0.59
C GLY A 105 5.15 -10.07 1.60
N SER A 106 5.67 -9.91 2.81
CA SER A 106 5.13 -8.94 3.77
C SER A 106 5.30 -7.50 3.30
N LYS A 107 6.32 -7.20 2.51
CA LYS A 107 6.59 -5.88 1.95
C LYS A 107 5.43 -5.41 1.07
N GLU A 108 4.99 -6.25 0.17
CA GLU A 108 3.98 -5.92 -0.84
C GLU A 108 2.56 -6.10 -0.31
N TYR A 109 2.29 -7.23 0.34
CA TYR A 109 0.95 -7.58 0.81
C TYR A 109 0.57 -7.00 2.18
N SER A 110 1.53 -6.44 2.92
CA SER A 110 1.28 -5.86 4.24
C SER A 110 1.76 -4.42 4.38
N TYR A 111 3.04 -4.15 4.10
CA TYR A 111 3.61 -2.82 4.33
C TYR A 111 3.11 -1.79 3.30
N ALA A 112 3.00 -2.17 2.03
CA ALA A 112 2.49 -1.28 0.99
C ALA A 112 1.00 -0.90 1.22
N PRO A 113 0.06 -1.82 1.53
CA PRO A 113 -1.29 -1.43 1.93
C PRO A 113 -1.34 -0.51 3.15
N ILE A 114 -0.47 -0.73 4.15
CA ILE A 114 -0.40 0.12 5.34
C ILE A 114 0.11 1.52 5.00
N PHE A 115 1.12 1.63 4.14
CA PHE A 115 1.60 2.89 3.60
C PHE A 115 0.48 3.66 2.88
N LEU A 116 -0.24 3.00 1.97
CA LEU A 116 -1.33 3.61 1.20
C LEU A 116 -2.48 4.07 2.10
N HIS A 117 -2.84 3.26 3.11
CA HIS A 117 -3.84 3.65 4.09
C HIS A 117 -3.42 4.90 4.87
N HIS A 118 -2.18 4.95 5.31
CA HIS A 118 -1.65 6.12 6.01
C HIS A 118 -1.59 7.36 5.10
N ALA A 119 -1.18 7.19 3.84
CA ALA A 119 -1.21 8.27 2.86
C ALA A 119 -2.64 8.81 2.68
N LYS A 120 -3.65 7.94 2.57
CA LYS A 120 -5.07 8.33 2.51
C LYS A 120 -5.51 9.11 3.76
N GLU A 121 -5.08 8.69 4.95
CA GLU A 121 -5.40 9.42 6.18
C GLU A 121 -4.81 10.84 6.21
N ILE A 122 -3.56 11.01 5.73
CA ILE A 122 -2.88 12.30 5.68
C ILE A 122 -3.51 13.26 4.68
N MET A 123 -3.83 12.76 3.49
CA MET A 123 -4.29 13.63 2.39
C MET A 123 -5.80 13.73 2.26
N GLY A 124 -6.55 12.83 2.89
CA GLY A 124 -7.99 12.70 2.74
C GLY A 124 -8.38 11.91 1.50
N GLU A 125 -9.61 11.44 1.50
CA GLU A 125 -10.13 10.49 0.52
C GLU A 125 -10.12 11.03 -0.92
N GLU A 126 -10.62 12.25 -1.12
CA GLU A 126 -10.72 12.88 -2.44
C GLU A 126 -9.34 13.04 -3.10
N ALA A 127 -8.36 13.58 -2.36
CA ALA A 127 -7.01 13.78 -2.86
C ALA A 127 -6.31 12.45 -3.12
N PHE A 128 -6.53 11.45 -2.26
CA PHE A 128 -5.94 10.12 -2.43
C PHE A 128 -6.43 9.41 -3.71
N TYR A 129 -7.74 9.41 -3.96
CA TYR A 129 -8.25 8.84 -5.22
C TYR A 129 -7.93 9.70 -6.45
N GLY A 130 -7.80 11.00 -6.27
CA GLY A 130 -7.25 11.89 -7.28
C GLY A 130 -5.84 11.47 -7.69
N PHE A 131 -4.98 11.22 -6.71
CA PHE A 131 -3.63 10.69 -6.90
C PHE A 131 -3.62 9.36 -7.66
N LEU A 132 -4.36 8.34 -7.21
CA LEU A 132 -4.40 7.04 -7.89
C LEU A 132 -4.94 7.16 -9.32
N SER A 133 -5.95 8.02 -9.54
CA SER A 133 -6.51 8.28 -10.86
C SER A 133 -5.49 8.96 -11.79
N GLU A 134 -4.67 9.86 -11.27
CA GLU A 134 -3.61 10.52 -12.04
C GLU A 134 -2.51 9.54 -12.43
N VAL A 135 -2.07 8.67 -11.51
CA VAL A 135 -1.13 7.59 -11.81
C VAL A 135 -1.67 6.73 -12.94
N TYR A 136 -2.90 6.25 -12.81
CA TYR A 136 -3.54 5.42 -13.84
C TYR A 136 -3.58 6.11 -15.20
N ARG A 137 -4.10 7.34 -15.28
CA ARG A 137 -4.22 8.08 -16.54
C ARG A 137 -2.88 8.38 -17.20
N THR A 138 -1.86 8.69 -16.38
CA THR A 138 -0.53 9.06 -16.89
C THR A 138 0.23 7.87 -17.41
N TYR A 139 0.08 6.71 -16.75
CA TYR A 139 0.88 5.51 -17.03
C TYR A 139 0.11 4.35 -17.66
N THR A 140 -1.15 4.53 -18.05
CA THR A 140 -1.88 3.52 -18.83
C THR A 140 -1.06 3.10 -20.06
N ASN A 141 -0.83 1.80 -20.22
CA ASN A 141 -0.01 1.15 -21.25
C ASN A 141 1.50 1.53 -21.22
N LYS A 142 1.99 2.01 -20.07
CA LYS A 142 3.39 2.34 -19.87
C LYS A 142 3.94 1.60 -18.66
N VAL A 143 5.26 1.54 -18.56
CA VAL A 143 5.97 1.17 -17.33
C VAL A 143 6.11 2.41 -16.46
N VAL A 144 5.89 2.24 -15.17
CA VAL A 144 6.08 3.28 -14.14
C VAL A 144 7.04 2.78 -13.07
N HIS A 145 7.79 3.70 -12.48
CA HIS A 145 8.69 3.44 -11.36
C HIS A 145 8.22 4.16 -10.09
N SER A 146 8.71 3.70 -8.95
CA SER A 146 8.37 4.26 -7.64
C SER A 146 8.58 5.78 -7.57
N GLU A 147 9.69 6.29 -8.10
CA GLU A 147 10.01 7.72 -8.10
C GLU A 147 8.92 8.56 -8.79
N GLU A 148 8.37 8.06 -9.88
CA GLU A 148 7.33 8.73 -10.65
C GLU A 148 6.01 8.76 -9.91
N ILE A 149 5.63 7.65 -9.24
CA ILE A 149 4.44 7.59 -8.40
C ILE A 149 4.57 8.51 -7.19
N LEU A 150 5.72 8.48 -6.51
CA LEU A 150 5.98 9.35 -5.37
C LEU A 150 5.99 10.83 -5.75
N LYS A 151 6.44 11.17 -6.96
CA LYS A 151 6.34 12.53 -7.48
C LYS A 151 4.90 12.98 -7.67
N ILE A 152 4.03 12.11 -8.20
CA ILE A 152 2.60 12.40 -8.30
C ILE A 152 1.98 12.51 -6.90
N LEU A 153 2.31 11.61 -5.98
CA LEU A 153 1.82 11.67 -4.60
C LEU A 153 2.15 13.02 -3.95
N ARG A 154 3.40 13.49 -4.08
CA ARG A 154 3.83 14.79 -3.58
C ARG A 154 3.10 15.96 -4.26
N SER A 155 2.73 15.85 -5.53
CA SER A 155 1.96 16.91 -6.20
C SER A 155 0.55 17.06 -5.63
N HIS A 156 0.00 16.00 -5.03
CA HIS A 156 -1.28 16.01 -4.32
C HIS A 156 -1.15 16.41 -2.85
N ASN A 157 -0.03 16.08 -2.21
CA ASN A 157 0.24 16.45 -0.82
C ASN A 157 1.75 16.47 -0.53
N ASP A 158 2.33 17.66 -0.41
CA ASP A 158 3.74 17.87 -0.09
C ASP A 158 3.95 18.31 1.38
N SER A 159 3.08 17.86 2.27
CA SER A 159 3.22 18.14 3.70
C SER A 159 4.46 17.45 4.30
N LYS A 160 4.97 17.99 5.40
CA LYS A 160 6.05 17.34 6.14
C LYS A 160 5.67 15.92 6.55
N GLU A 161 4.43 15.71 6.99
CA GLU A 161 3.93 14.41 7.44
C GLU A 161 3.94 13.37 6.29
N MET A 162 3.55 13.77 5.07
CA MET A 162 3.64 12.92 3.89
C MET A 162 5.08 12.60 3.53
N ASN A 163 5.97 13.59 3.56
CA ASN A 163 7.38 13.39 3.27
C ASN A 163 8.07 12.48 4.32
N ASP A 164 7.74 12.63 5.60
CA ASP A 164 8.21 11.74 6.66
C ASP A 164 7.69 10.29 6.45
N LEU A 165 6.44 10.13 6.01
CA LEU A 165 5.88 8.83 5.67
C LEU A 165 6.62 8.18 4.49
N ILE A 166 6.85 8.94 3.42
CA ILE A 166 7.60 8.45 2.24
C ILE A 166 9.00 8.03 2.64
N ALA A 167 9.73 8.87 3.36
CA ALA A 167 11.09 8.57 3.80
C ALA A 167 11.19 7.35 4.72
N PHE A 168 10.09 6.99 5.40
CA PHE A 168 10.03 5.78 6.21
C PHE A 168 9.90 4.50 5.37
N TYR A 169 9.11 4.54 4.29
CA TYR A 169 8.80 3.36 3.47
C TYR A 169 9.65 3.23 2.20
N PHE A 170 10.28 4.29 1.76
CA PHE A 170 11.04 4.31 0.51
C PHE A 170 12.45 4.81 0.71
N LYS A 171 13.38 4.15 0.01
CA LYS A 171 14.75 4.64 -0.11
C LYS A 171 14.78 5.74 -1.15
N GLU A 172 15.10 6.94 -0.73
CA GLU A 172 15.34 8.07 -1.65
C GLU A 172 16.82 8.13 -2.01
N ASN A 173 17.12 8.33 -3.31
CA ASN A 173 18.49 8.43 -3.83
C ASN A 173 19.04 9.85 -3.65
#